data_9e1b0b0536bb3e6b229b1f3a65e9ddc3
#
_entry.id   9e1b0b0536bb3e6b229b1f3a65e9ddc3
#
_cell.length_a   1.000
_cell.length_b   1.000
_cell.length_c   1.000
_cell.angle_alpha   90.00
_cell.angle_beta   90.00
_cell.angle_gamma   90.00
#
_symmetry.space_group_name_H-M   'P 1'
#
loop_
_entity.id
_entity.type
_entity.pdbx_description
1 polymer ?
#
loop_
_entity_poly.entity_id
_entity_poly.type
_entity_poly.pdbx_seq_one_letter_code
_entity_poly.pdbx_strand_id
1 'polypeptide(L)'
;MTNAVCGANHCLAVDQWGSVFSWGSDESGQLGHNQGTNVLRVPRLIKGLATMKVTAVAAGMYHSCALTASGQLYTWGNNSKGQLGLGRNNDMVFSPTLVESLAGVPLAGLACGGNHTLVITRSGAVFAFGSNNHGQLGLGDTTDRMWPTQVSTLRNLRVLPGGVQAGLEHSVALTQDGGVFTWGSGRCGQLGHGSTNNETQPRKITELMGTTVTMVATGDRHTLAYLPSRGKLYAFGVGGSGQLGRGELTQNSTLPQIVPGLEAATITSVAAGGNTSWVTHGNSVTRDLRSSPPAILLLNQELLDNVEQHNADDMTDQDLLEKIETITSSLSCINGSLLTKDHFCCKSTNNGVDFKAWREAFRILTTSSSDSINGAVLFGMIDSMQKLKENPPDMEALRFYLIFPLHNAFKNPSNAKDVHYPFAEKFLALKGGAWKCLEKWVSYSPPSWLESVIINYKTACVPFLRIKSPTPNDTQVLQVPSDLILVIDYEI
;
A
#
# COMPACT_ATOMS: atom_id res chain seq x y z
N MET A 1 -2.59 -18.22 -14.32
CA MET A 1 -3.00 -17.73 -13.00
C MET A 1 -1.77 -17.53 -12.16
N THR A 2 -1.56 -16.34 -11.62
CA THR A 2 -0.42 -16.01 -10.77
C THR A 2 -0.78 -16.06 -9.29
N ASN A 3 -2.04 -15.79 -8.95
CA ASN A 3 -2.57 -15.84 -7.61
C ASN A 3 -4.05 -16.24 -7.61
N ALA A 4 -4.49 -16.94 -6.56
CA ALA A 4 -5.89 -17.26 -6.30
C ALA A 4 -6.16 -17.19 -4.79
N VAL A 5 -7.31 -16.62 -4.43
CA VAL A 5 -7.75 -16.48 -3.04
C VAL A 5 -9.22 -16.85 -2.93
N CYS A 6 -9.62 -17.34 -1.75
CA CYS A 6 -10.99 -17.74 -1.48
C CYS A 6 -11.53 -17.01 -0.25
N GLY A 7 -12.76 -16.50 -0.37
CA GLY A 7 -13.57 -16.09 0.77
C GLY A 7 -14.40 -17.27 1.29
N ALA A 8 -15.49 -17.00 2.02
CA ALA A 8 -16.35 -18.06 2.54
C ALA A 8 -17.01 -18.89 1.42
N ASN A 9 -17.57 -18.23 0.41
CA ASN A 9 -18.34 -18.87 -0.66
C ASN A 9 -18.01 -18.31 -2.04
N HIS A 10 -16.86 -17.64 -2.22
CA HIS A 10 -16.42 -17.11 -3.50
C HIS A 10 -14.92 -17.20 -3.66
N CYS A 11 -14.44 -17.16 -4.89
CA CYS A 11 -13.03 -17.17 -5.21
C CYS A 11 -12.71 -16.03 -6.17
N LEU A 12 -11.48 -15.51 -6.05
CA LEU A 12 -10.86 -14.58 -6.99
C LEU A 12 -9.58 -15.20 -7.52
N ALA A 13 -9.27 -14.97 -8.79
CA ALA A 13 -7.99 -15.35 -9.37
C ALA A 13 -7.48 -14.23 -10.28
N VAL A 14 -6.15 -14.07 -10.30
CA VAL A 14 -5.46 -13.11 -11.17
C VAL A 14 -4.58 -13.87 -12.16
N ASP A 15 -4.60 -13.50 -13.41
CA ASP A 15 -3.70 -14.05 -14.43
C ASP A 15 -2.37 -13.26 -14.51
N GLN A 16 -1.50 -13.67 -15.41
CA GLN A 16 -0.17 -13.03 -15.58
C GLN A 16 -0.26 -11.61 -16.18
N TRP A 17 -1.39 -11.26 -16.78
CA TRP A 17 -1.61 -9.92 -17.36
C TRP A 17 -2.28 -8.96 -16.37
N GLY A 18 -2.71 -9.47 -15.21
CA GLY A 18 -3.40 -8.70 -14.18
C GLY A 18 -4.92 -8.69 -14.33
N SER A 19 -5.49 -9.56 -15.17
CA SER A 19 -6.94 -9.70 -15.30
C SER A 19 -7.50 -10.47 -14.11
N VAL A 20 -8.63 -10.02 -13.54
CA VAL A 20 -9.25 -10.63 -12.36
C VAL A 20 -10.50 -11.38 -12.74
N PHE A 21 -10.58 -12.63 -12.28
CA PHE A 21 -11.73 -13.51 -12.44
C PHE A 21 -12.35 -13.81 -11.08
N SER A 22 -13.68 -13.91 -11.03
CA SER A 22 -14.41 -14.30 -9.84
C SER A 22 -15.47 -15.36 -10.15
N TRP A 23 -15.76 -16.22 -9.16
CA TRP A 23 -16.83 -17.22 -9.19
C TRP A 23 -17.25 -17.61 -7.79
N GLY A 24 -18.40 -18.27 -7.64
CA GLY A 24 -19.02 -18.66 -6.40
C GLY A 24 -20.30 -17.89 -6.12
N SER A 25 -20.62 -17.66 -4.84
CA SER A 25 -21.79 -16.91 -4.40
C SER A 25 -21.62 -15.41 -4.59
N ASP A 26 -22.71 -14.70 -4.92
CA ASP A 26 -22.78 -13.25 -5.12
C ASP A 26 -23.90 -12.58 -4.29
N GLU A 27 -24.35 -13.24 -3.23
CA GLU A 27 -25.45 -12.75 -2.39
C GLU A 27 -25.20 -11.36 -1.80
N SER A 28 -23.93 -11.00 -1.61
CA SER A 28 -23.48 -9.70 -1.09
C SER A 28 -22.78 -8.83 -2.13
N GLY A 29 -22.80 -9.21 -3.41
CA GLY A 29 -22.08 -8.49 -4.47
C GLY A 29 -20.56 -8.77 -4.51
N GLN A 30 -20.08 -9.80 -3.79
CA GLN A 30 -18.66 -10.12 -3.65
C GLN A 30 -17.96 -10.56 -4.93
N LEU A 31 -18.71 -10.87 -6.00
CA LEU A 31 -18.16 -11.20 -7.31
C LEU A 31 -17.82 -9.97 -8.17
N GLY A 32 -18.44 -8.81 -7.92
CA GLY A 32 -18.10 -7.55 -8.59
C GLY A 32 -18.63 -7.40 -10.03
N HIS A 33 -19.76 -8.01 -10.36
CA HIS A 33 -20.33 -8.01 -11.73
C HIS A 33 -21.50 -7.04 -11.97
N ASN A 34 -21.63 -5.99 -11.15
CA ASN A 34 -22.64 -4.90 -11.24
C ASN A 34 -24.08 -5.31 -10.96
N GLN A 35 -24.41 -6.58 -10.95
CA GLN A 35 -25.73 -7.10 -10.62
C GLN A 35 -25.54 -8.35 -9.77
N GLY A 36 -26.27 -8.46 -8.68
CA GLY A 36 -26.28 -9.66 -7.85
C GLY A 36 -26.73 -10.86 -8.68
N THR A 37 -25.77 -11.69 -9.08
CA THR A 37 -26.06 -13.01 -9.67
C THR A 37 -25.98 -14.00 -8.51
N ASN A 38 -27.04 -14.78 -8.26
CA ASN A 38 -27.06 -15.64 -7.07
C ASN A 38 -25.81 -16.53 -6.93
N VAL A 39 -25.35 -17.16 -8.01
CA VAL A 39 -24.15 -18.01 -8.04
C VAL A 39 -23.54 -18.05 -9.44
N LEU A 40 -22.22 -17.83 -9.54
CA LEU A 40 -21.44 -18.14 -10.74
C LEU A 40 -20.66 -19.43 -10.55
N ARG A 41 -20.88 -20.42 -11.37
CA ARG A 41 -20.25 -21.75 -11.30
C ARG A 41 -18.94 -21.87 -12.07
N VAL A 42 -18.61 -20.86 -12.88
CA VAL A 42 -17.39 -20.79 -13.69
C VAL A 42 -16.72 -19.44 -13.49
N PRO A 43 -15.37 -19.38 -13.58
CA PRO A 43 -14.65 -18.11 -13.52
C PRO A 43 -15.13 -17.13 -14.59
N ARG A 44 -15.43 -15.91 -14.19
CA ARG A 44 -15.85 -14.82 -15.07
C ARG A 44 -14.97 -13.59 -14.84
N LEU A 45 -14.53 -12.97 -15.94
CA LEU A 45 -13.73 -11.74 -15.89
C LEU A 45 -14.53 -10.59 -15.28
N ILE A 46 -13.93 -9.89 -14.31
CA ILE A 46 -14.50 -8.67 -13.70
C ILE A 46 -14.28 -7.50 -14.65
N LYS A 47 -15.32 -7.12 -15.40
CA LYS A 47 -15.24 -6.05 -16.41
C LYS A 47 -14.82 -4.70 -15.83
N GLY A 48 -15.19 -4.39 -14.58
CA GLY A 48 -14.83 -3.14 -13.91
C GLY A 48 -13.33 -2.99 -13.63
N LEU A 49 -12.54 -4.08 -13.77
CA LEU A 49 -11.08 -4.06 -13.60
C LEU A 49 -10.34 -4.41 -14.91
N ALA A 50 -11.04 -4.62 -16.03
CA ALA A 50 -10.45 -5.17 -17.25
C ALA A 50 -9.38 -4.30 -17.91
N THR A 51 -9.40 -2.98 -17.65
CA THR A 51 -8.41 -2.01 -18.15
C THR A 51 -7.26 -1.76 -17.18
N MET A 52 -7.24 -2.47 -16.05
CA MET A 52 -6.28 -2.23 -14.97
C MET A 52 -5.42 -3.47 -14.77
N LYS A 53 -4.12 -3.28 -14.59
CA LYS A 53 -3.21 -4.36 -14.23
C LYS A 53 -3.28 -4.60 -12.72
N VAL A 54 -4.04 -5.60 -12.31
CA VAL A 54 -4.13 -6.00 -10.89
C VAL A 54 -2.93 -6.87 -10.52
N THR A 55 -2.32 -6.59 -9.39
CA THR A 55 -1.11 -7.28 -8.87
C THR A 55 -1.39 -8.14 -7.65
N ALA A 56 -2.42 -7.80 -6.87
CA ALA A 56 -2.80 -8.56 -5.69
C ALA A 56 -4.31 -8.52 -5.47
N VAL A 57 -4.87 -9.62 -4.98
CA VAL A 57 -6.27 -9.74 -4.57
C VAL A 57 -6.36 -10.35 -3.19
N ALA A 58 -7.41 -10.01 -2.43
CA ALA A 58 -7.79 -10.69 -1.20
C ALA A 58 -9.31 -10.85 -1.13
N ALA A 59 -9.74 -11.92 -0.48
CA ALA A 59 -11.14 -12.24 -0.27
C ALA A 59 -11.42 -12.42 1.22
N GLY A 60 -12.38 -11.65 1.74
CA GLY A 60 -12.94 -11.83 3.07
C GLY A 60 -14.14 -12.76 3.05
N MET A 61 -14.95 -12.76 4.11
CA MET A 61 -16.11 -13.65 4.17
C MET A 61 -17.10 -13.33 3.04
N TYR A 62 -17.44 -12.04 2.85
CA TYR A 62 -18.43 -11.56 1.87
C TYR A 62 -17.97 -10.28 1.15
N HIS A 63 -16.68 -9.98 1.14
CA HIS A 63 -16.12 -8.83 0.43
C HIS A 63 -14.82 -9.20 -0.26
N SER A 64 -14.45 -8.39 -1.23
CA SER A 64 -13.30 -8.60 -2.09
C SER A 64 -12.50 -7.33 -2.24
N CYS A 65 -11.19 -7.47 -2.41
CA CYS A 65 -10.26 -6.37 -2.61
C CYS A 65 -9.29 -6.68 -3.75
N ALA A 66 -8.89 -5.65 -4.49
CA ALA A 66 -7.87 -5.72 -5.52
C ALA A 66 -6.94 -4.51 -5.44
N LEU A 67 -5.63 -4.77 -5.55
CA LEU A 67 -4.59 -3.76 -5.64
C LEU A 67 -4.03 -3.76 -7.06
N THR A 68 -4.00 -2.59 -7.69
CA THR A 68 -3.47 -2.42 -9.04
C THR A 68 -1.98 -2.12 -9.05
N ALA A 69 -1.32 -2.30 -10.18
CA ALA A 69 0.08 -1.92 -10.41
C ALA A 69 0.32 -0.41 -10.23
N SER A 70 -0.72 0.43 -10.45
CA SER A 70 -0.69 1.87 -10.18
C SER A 70 -0.92 2.23 -8.70
N GLY A 71 -1.04 1.25 -7.80
CA GLY A 71 -1.20 1.47 -6.36
C GLY A 71 -2.60 1.87 -5.91
N GLN A 72 -3.60 1.66 -6.74
CA GLN A 72 -5.00 1.91 -6.42
C GLN A 72 -5.63 0.69 -5.76
N LEU A 73 -6.34 0.89 -4.65
CA LEU A 73 -7.10 -0.14 -3.96
C LEU A 73 -8.58 -0.06 -4.38
N TYR A 74 -9.09 -1.17 -4.88
CA TYR A 74 -10.51 -1.35 -5.19
C TYR A 74 -11.13 -2.36 -4.21
N THR A 75 -12.34 -2.07 -3.76
CA THR A 75 -13.09 -2.94 -2.83
C THR A 75 -14.53 -3.08 -3.28
N TRP A 76 -15.14 -4.24 -3.03
CA TRP A 76 -16.54 -4.52 -3.35
C TRP A 76 -17.09 -5.67 -2.51
N GLY A 77 -18.42 -5.85 -2.51
CA GLY A 77 -19.13 -6.83 -1.70
C GLY A 77 -19.85 -6.21 -0.52
N ASN A 78 -19.96 -6.94 0.57
CA ASN A 78 -20.60 -6.49 1.81
C ASN A 78 -19.84 -5.32 2.45
N ASN A 79 -20.57 -4.31 2.91
CA ASN A 79 -20.03 -3.13 3.58
C ASN A 79 -20.76 -2.76 4.89
N SER A 80 -21.54 -3.66 5.43
CA SER A 80 -22.36 -3.40 6.64
C SER A 80 -21.54 -2.99 7.89
N LYS A 81 -20.22 -3.26 7.87
CA LYS A 81 -19.26 -2.93 8.92
C LYS A 81 -18.19 -1.91 8.49
N GLY A 82 -18.28 -1.38 7.26
CA GLY A 82 -17.27 -0.50 6.70
C GLY A 82 -16.03 -1.22 6.16
N GLN A 83 -16.10 -2.56 5.95
CA GLN A 83 -14.98 -3.37 5.49
C GLN A 83 -14.48 -3.03 4.09
N LEU A 84 -15.17 -2.16 3.37
CA LEU A 84 -14.74 -1.62 2.07
C LEU A 84 -13.95 -0.31 2.19
N GLY A 85 -13.95 0.36 3.35
CA GLY A 85 -13.19 1.59 3.59
C GLY A 85 -13.67 2.81 2.79
N LEU A 86 -14.93 2.83 2.33
CA LEU A 86 -15.50 3.85 1.43
C LEU A 86 -16.12 5.04 2.18
N GLY A 87 -16.07 5.07 3.52
CA GLY A 87 -16.60 6.15 4.36
C GLY A 87 -18.10 6.21 4.47
N ARG A 88 -18.78 5.16 4.06
CA ARG A 88 -20.24 5.05 4.08
C ARG A 88 -20.66 3.62 4.41
N ASN A 89 -21.80 3.48 5.07
CA ASN A 89 -22.44 2.21 5.37
C ASN A 89 -23.45 1.87 4.27
N ASN A 90 -23.00 1.59 3.07
CA ASN A 90 -23.89 0.95 2.09
C ASN A 90 -23.80 -0.55 2.37
N ASP A 91 -24.95 -1.21 2.51
CA ASP A 91 -24.98 -2.62 2.84
C ASP A 91 -24.22 -3.51 1.86
N MET A 92 -24.22 -3.17 0.57
CA MET A 92 -23.56 -3.92 -0.48
C MET A 92 -23.06 -3.02 -1.62
N VAL A 93 -21.91 -3.36 -2.19
CA VAL A 93 -21.33 -2.72 -3.36
C VAL A 93 -21.04 -3.78 -4.43
N PHE A 94 -21.78 -3.76 -5.54
CA PHE A 94 -21.79 -4.81 -6.56
C PHE A 94 -20.69 -4.69 -7.61
N SER A 95 -19.88 -3.64 -7.56
CA SER A 95 -18.79 -3.40 -8.52
C SER A 95 -17.53 -2.91 -7.80
N PRO A 96 -16.33 -3.24 -8.33
CA PRO A 96 -15.08 -2.71 -7.81
C PRO A 96 -15.14 -1.18 -7.69
N THR A 97 -14.97 -0.68 -6.49
CA THR A 97 -15.03 0.76 -6.15
C THR A 97 -13.72 1.21 -5.56
N LEU A 98 -13.18 2.32 -6.06
CA LEU A 98 -11.89 2.88 -5.62
C LEU A 98 -11.98 3.40 -4.17
N VAL A 99 -11.01 3.01 -3.35
CA VAL A 99 -10.82 3.56 -2.00
C VAL A 99 -10.02 4.86 -2.09
N GLU A 100 -10.70 5.94 -2.42
CA GLU A 100 -10.07 7.24 -2.66
C GLU A 100 -9.31 7.79 -1.46
N SER A 101 -9.68 7.41 -0.23
CA SER A 101 -9.00 7.85 0.99
C SER A 101 -7.52 7.42 1.05
N LEU A 102 -7.12 6.37 0.33
CA LEU A 102 -5.73 5.90 0.25
C LEU A 102 -4.98 6.40 -1.01
N ALA A 103 -5.53 7.34 -1.77
CA ALA A 103 -4.86 7.88 -2.94
C ALA A 103 -3.50 8.51 -2.57
N GLY A 104 -2.47 8.17 -3.34
CA GLY A 104 -1.09 8.65 -3.13
C GLY A 104 -0.29 7.87 -2.07
N VAL A 105 -0.91 6.95 -1.33
CA VAL A 105 -0.21 6.06 -0.39
C VAL A 105 0.38 4.88 -1.16
N PRO A 106 1.69 4.62 -1.08
CA PRO A 106 2.34 3.52 -1.80
C PRO A 106 2.04 2.18 -1.10
N LEU A 107 0.94 1.53 -1.48
CA LEU A 107 0.51 0.26 -0.91
C LEU A 107 1.43 -0.88 -1.37
N ALA A 108 1.72 -1.82 -0.46
CA ALA A 108 2.61 -2.95 -0.70
C ALA A 108 1.94 -4.31 -0.51
N GLY A 109 0.73 -4.36 0.08
CA GLY A 109 -0.01 -5.59 0.28
C GLY A 109 -1.35 -5.34 0.96
N LEU A 110 -2.17 -6.40 0.99
CA LEU A 110 -3.52 -6.37 1.55
C LEU A 110 -3.89 -7.76 2.10
N ALA A 111 -4.78 -7.78 3.09
CA ALA A 111 -5.40 -8.98 3.63
C ALA A 111 -6.86 -8.68 4.01
N CYS A 112 -7.75 -9.63 3.75
CA CYS A 112 -9.15 -9.56 4.15
C CYS A 112 -9.45 -10.65 5.18
N GLY A 113 -10.03 -10.25 6.31
CA GLY A 113 -10.57 -11.17 7.30
C GLY A 113 -12.08 -11.40 7.11
N GLY A 114 -12.78 -11.86 8.13
CA GLY A 114 -14.22 -12.07 8.04
C GLY A 114 -14.95 -10.82 7.56
N ASN A 115 -14.88 -9.74 8.33
CA ASN A 115 -15.51 -8.44 8.04
C ASN A 115 -14.56 -7.27 8.30
N HIS A 116 -13.26 -7.43 8.11
CA HIS A 116 -12.27 -6.38 8.22
C HIS A 116 -11.20 -6.52 7.14
N THR A 117 -10.55 -5.42 6.85
CA THR A 117 -9.51 -5.34 5.82
C THR A 117 -8.27 -4.66 6.40
N LEU A 118 -7.11 -5.23 6.09
CA LEU A 118 -5.79 -4.68 6.41
C LEU A 118 -5.08 -4.34 5.12
N VAL A 119 -4.43 -3.18 5.07
CA VAL A 119 -3.53 -2.81 3.98
C VAL A 119 -2.22 -2.31 4.55
N ILE A 120 -1.13 -2.60 3.88
CA ILE A 120 0.21 -2.22 4.29
C ILE A 120 0.87 -1.34 3.24
N THR A 121 1.61 -0.33 3.67
CA THR A 121 2.41 0.53 2.81
C THR A 121 3.83 0.01 2.63
N ARG A 122 4.57 0.56 1.66
CA ARG A 122 5.99 0.24 1.47
C ARG A 122 6.86 0.58 2.68
N SER A 123 6.51 1.59 3.44
CA SER A 123 7.23 1.94 4.68
C SER A 123 6.80 1.12 5.89
N GLY A 124 5.94 0.11 5.70
CA GLY A 124 5.50 -0.80 6.75
C GLY A 124 4.39 -0.24 7.64
N ALA A 125 3.76 0.88 7.28
CA ALA A 125 2.56 1.36 7.97
C ALA A 125 1.36 0.46 7.62
N VAL A 126 0.56 0.10 8.63
CA VAL A 126 -0.63 -0.73 8.48
C VAL A 126 -1.87 0.12 8.67
N PHE A 127 -2.82 0.01 7.74
CA PHE A 127 -4.16 0.59 7.87
C PHE A 127 -5.18 -0.52 8.02
N ALA A 128 -6.18 -0.29 8.86
CA ALA A 128 -7.25 -1.23 9.15
C ALA A 128 -8.62 -0.54 9.04
N PHE A 129 -9.60 -1.26 8.54
CA PHE A 129 -11.01 -0.80 8.47
C PHE A 129 -11.98 -1.98 8.45
N GLY A 130 -13.25 -1.71 8.78
CA GLY A 130 -14.28 -2.71 8.92
C GLY A 130 -14.67 -2.96 10.38
N SER A 131 -15.09 -4.19 10.67
CA SER A 131 -15.52 -4.64 11.99
C SER A 131 -14.38 -4.61 13.02
N ASN A 132 -14.72 -4.16 14.25
CA ASN A 132 -13.76 -4.06 15.35
C ASN A 132 -14.30 -4.61 16.69
N ASN A 133 -15.37 -5.35 16.70
CA ASN A 133 -16.02 -5.83 17.93
C ASN A 133 -15.12 -6.61 18.90
N HIS A 134 -14.02 -7.16 18.39
CA HIS A 134 -13.03 -7.91 19.16
C HIS A 134 -11.65 -7.21 19.20
N GLY A 135 -11.55 -5.99 18.67
CA GLY A 135 -10.27 -5.27 18.55
C GLY A 135 -9.43 -5.68 17.33
N GLN A 136 -10.01 -6.38 16.34
CA GLN A 136 -9.28 -6.91 15.16
C GLN A 136 -8.68 -5.83 14.26
N LEU A 137 -9.04 -4.55 14.42
CA LEU A 137 -8.40 -3.44 13.74
C LEU A 137 -7.11 -2.98 14.44
N GLY A 138 -6.89 -3.33 15.72
CA GLY A 138 -5.65 -2.99 16.44
C GLY A 138 -5.52 -1.54 16.87
N LEU A 139 -6.64 -0.80 16.98
CA LEU A 139 -6.68 0.64 17.22
C LEU A 139 -6.76 1.04 18.69
N GLY A 140 -6.80 0.07 19.62
CA GLY A 140 -6.92 0.29 21.05
C GLY A 140 -8.36 0.40 21.55
N ASP A 141 -9.35 0.22 20.68
CA ASP A 141 -10.77 0.21 20.97
C ASP A 141 -11.50 -0.93 20.26
N THR A 142 -12.83 -0.94 20.33
CA THR A 142 -13.70 -1.95 19.67
C THR A 142 -14.73 -1.32 18.74
N THR A 143 -14.47 -0.10 18.23
CA THR A 143 -15.38 0.62 17.35
C THR A 143 -15.06 0.32 15.88
N ASP A 144 -16.08 -0.04 15.10
CA ASP A 144 -15.95 -0.26 13.65
C ASP A 144 -15.41 0.99 12.93
N ARG A 145 -14.66 0.80 11.84
CA ARG A 145 -14.12 1.91 11.03
C ARG A 145 -14.59 1.84 9.60
N MET A 146 -15.23 2.94 9.16
CA MET A 146 -15.71 3.10 7.78
C MET A 146 -14.62 3.61 6.84
N TRP A 147 -13.53 4.14 7.38
CA TRP A 147 -12.37 4.66 6.67
C TRP A 147 -11.11 3.92 7.07
N PRO A 148 -10.15 3.73 6.15
CA PRO A 148 -8.82 3.26 6.49
C PRO A 148 -8.20 4.09 7.61
N THR A 149 -7.89 3.44 8.73
CA THR A 149 -7.33 4.06 9.93
C THR A 149 -6.00 3.42 10.25
N GLN A 150 -4.96 4.23 10.48
CA GLN A 150 -3.61 3.74 10.72
C GLN A 150 -3.49 3.05 12.09
N VAL A 151 -2.89 1.86 12.11
CA VAL A 151 -2.56 1.13 13.34
C VAL A 151 -1.26 1.72 13.92
N SER A 152 -1.40 2.72 14.78
CA SER A 152 -0.28 3.55 15.28
C SER A 152 0.79 2.76 16.03
N THR A 153 0.41 1.69 16.73
CA THR A 153 1.33 0.80 17.47
C THR A 153 2.32 0.05 16.58
N LEU A 154 1.98 -0.19 15.30
CA LEU A 154 2.86 -0.83 14.32
C LEU A 154 3.73 0.17 13.54
N ARG A 155 3.52 1.47 13.68
CA ARG A 155 4.15 2.51 12.84
C ARG A 155 5.68 2.47 12.86
N ASN A 156 6.30 2.06 13.98
CA ASN A 156 7.75 2.01 14.14
C ASN A 156 8.32 0.59 13.98
N LEU A 157 7.46 -0.36 13.65
CA LEU A 157 7.82 -1.75 13.44
C LEU A 157 7.84 -1.97 11.93
N ARG A 158 8.96 -2.40 11.37
CA ARG A 158 9.09 -2.67 9.93
C ARG A 158 8.25 -3.90 9.54
N VAL A 159 6.93 -3.73 9.43
CA VAL A 159 6.04 -4.79 8.97
C VAL A 159 6.35 -5.08 7.51
N LEU A 160 6.46 -6.37 7.16
CA LEU A 160 6.84 -6.80 5.82
C LEU A 160 5.72 -6.57 4.80
N PRO A 161 6.03 -6.16 3.57
CA PRO A 161 5.10 -6.30 2.45
C PRO A 161 4.60 -7.76 2.36
N GLY A 162 3.28 -7.97 2.37
CA GLY A 162 2.69 -9.31 2.46
C GLY A 162 2.75 -9.97 3.85
N GLY A 163 3.35 -9.31 4.84
CA GLY A 163 3.42 -9.80 6.23
C GLY A 163 2.15 -9.59 7.05
N VAL A 164 1.11 -8.94 6.51
CA VAL A 164 -0.20 -8.86 7.16
C VAL A 164 -1.09 -10.01 6.74
N GLN A 165 -1.77 -10.62 7.70
CA GLN A 165 -2.74 -11.70 7.49
C GLN A 165 -3.97 -11.44 8.37
N ALA A 166 -5.12 -11.89 7.93
CA ALA A 166 -6.38 -11.69 8.64
C ALA A 166 -7.19 -13.00 8.66
N GLY A 167 -7.55 -13.45 9.85
CA GLY A 167 -8.51 -14.53 10.06
C GLY A 167 -9.94 -14.00 10.15
N LEU A 168 -10.86 -14.79 10.70
CA LEU A 168 -12.26 -14.39 10.80
C LEU A 168 -12.42 -13.12 11.65
N GLU A 169 -11.81 -13.09 12.84
CA GLU A 169 -11.91 -12.02 13.83
C GLU A 169 -10.58 -11.67 14.50
N HIS A 170 -9.45 -12.06 13.88
CA HIS A 170 -8.11 -11.73 14.37
C HIS A 170 -7.20 -11.33 13.24
N SER A 171 -6.12 -10.68 13.59
CA SER A 171 -5.15 -10.12 12.66
C SER A 171 -3.74 -10.48 13.09
N VAL A 172 -2.84 -10.62 12.11
CA VAL A 172 -1.43 -10.95 12.31
C VAL A 172 -0.56 -10.01 11.50
N ALA A 173 0.56 -9.57 12.08
CA ALA A 173 1.61 -8.85 11.37
C ALA A 173 2.97 -9.49 11.62
N LEU A 174 3.73 -9.70 10.54
CA LEU A 174 5.10 -10.18 10.56
C LEU A 174 6.05 -9.02 10.25
N THR A 175 7.02 -8.80 11.12
CA THR A 175 8.02 -7.74 10.99
C THR A 175 9.31 -8.23 10.35
N GLN A 176 10.13 -7.33 9.83
CA GLN A 176 11.39 -7.65 9.15
C GLN A 176 12.41 -8.38 10.04
N ASP A 177 12.38 -8.13 11.35
CA ASP A 177 13.19 -8.83 12.35
C ASP A 177 12.64 -10.22 12.70
N GLY A 178 11.54 -10.67 12.06
CA GLY A 178 10.88 -11.96 12.30
C GLY A 178 9.95 -11.96 13.50
N GLY A 179 9.61 -10.80 14.06
CA GLY A 179 8.63 -10.66 15.14
C GLY A 179 7.21 -10.87 14.63
N VAL A 180 6.42 -11.66 15.34
CA VAL A 180 5.00 -11.89 15.05
C VAL A 180 4.16 -11.15 16.06
N PHE A 181 3.24 -10.31 15.55
CA PHE A 181 2.25 -9.57 16.34
C PHE A 181 0.86 -10.07 16.01
N THR A 182 0.04 -10.29 17.02
CA THR A 182 -1.34 -10.75 16.87
C THR A 182 -2.28 -9.89 17.70
N TRP A 183 -3.51 -9.69 17.21
CA TRP A 183 -4.55 -8.93 17.89
C TRP A 183 -5.95 -9.31 17.39
N GLY A 184 -6.99 -8.84 18.06
CA GLY A 184 -8.37 -9.19 17.79
C GLY A 184 -8.89 -10.26 18.75
N SER A 185 -9.71 -11.16 18.27
CA SER A 185 -10.32 -12.24 19.05
C SER A 185 -9.29 -13.26 19.52
N GLY A 186 -9.24 -13.50 20.84
CA GLY A 186 -8.39 -14.52 21.48
C GLY A 186 -9.15 -15.75 21.97
N ARG A 187 -10.47 -15.79 21.83
CA ARG A 187 -11.37 -16.77 22.46
C ARG A 187 -11.00 -18.24 22.27
N CYS A 188 -10.31 -18.54 21.18
CA CYS A 188 -9.87 -19.90 20.86
C CYS A 188 -8.35 -20.10 21.01
N GLY A 189 -7.61 -19.08 21.51
CA GLY A 189 -6.16 -19.13 21.62
C GLY A 189 -5.43 -18.73 20.33
N GLN A 190 -6.13 -18.29 19.27
CA GLN A 190 -5.56 -17.95 17.96
C GLN A 190 -4.55 -16.79 17.99
N LEU A 191 -4.43 -16.07 19.10
CA LEU A 191 -3.44 -15.00 19.30
C LEU A 191 -2.08 -15.53 19.83
N GLY A 192 -2.04 -16.73 20.45
CA GLY A 192 -0.80 -17.34 20.89
C GLY A 192 -0.17 -16.74 22.15
N HIS A 193 -0.96 -16.06 23.00
CA HIS A 193 -0.47 -15.34 24.20
C HIS A 193 -0.64 -16.10 25.51
N GLY A 194 -0.96 -17.39 25.48
CA GLY A 194 -1.22 -18.18 26.68
C GLY A 194 -2.56 -17.92 27.35
N SER A 195 -3.43 -17.13 26.72
CA SER A 195 -4.76 -16.74 27.21
C SER A 195 -5.81 -16.80 26.11
N THR A 196 -7.09 -16.69 26.52
CA THR A 196 -8.24 -16.57 25.61
C THR A 196 -8.78 -15.15 25.55
N ASN A 197 -8.05 -14.17 26.06
CA ASN A 197 -8.43 -12.77 26.05
C ASN A 197 -8.31 -12.17 24.64
N ASN A 198 -9.19 -11.23 24.33
CA ASN A 198 -9.06 -10.39 23.15
C ASN A 198 -7.95 -9.35 23.35
N GLU A 199 -7.24 -8.99 22.28
CA GLU A 199 -6.25 -7.91 22.27
C GLU A 199 -6.72 -6.81 21.32
N THR A 200 -6.93 -5.61 21.87
CA THR A 200 -7.38 -4.45 21.07
C THR A 200 -6.22 -3.74 20.37
N GLN A 201 -4.99 -4.09 20.69
CA GLN A 201 -3.76 -3.58 20.07
C GLN A 201 -2.84 -4.72 19.67
N PRO A 202 -2.03 -4.57 18.60
CA PRO A 202 -1.00 -5.52 18.24
C PRO A 202 -0.08 -5.86 19.41
N ARG A 203 -0.02 -7.14 19.79
CA ARG A 203 0.83 -7.67 20.85
C ARG A 203 1.81 -8.69 20.28
N LYS A 204 3.09 -8.57 20.62
CA LYS A 204 4.15 -9.51 20.17
C LYS A 204 4.00 -10.87 20.87
N ILE A 205 4.15 -11.95 20.11
CA ILE A 205 4.13 -13.32 20.67
C ILE A 205 5.47 -13.58 21.37
N THR A 206 5.45 -13.77 22.68
CA THR A 206 6.64 -13.94 23.54
C THR A 206 7.37 -15.23 23.27
N GLU A 207 6.64 -16.32 23.02
CA GLU A 207 7.18 -17.68 22.78
C GLU A 207 7.98 -17.79 21.47
N LEU A 208 7.78 -16.86 20.54
CA LEU A 208 8.53 -16.75 19.28
C LEU A 208 9.65 -15.69 19.34
N MET A 209 9.87 -15.03 20.49
CA MET A 209 10.94 -14.05 20.63
C MET A 209 12.33 -14.71 20.55
N GLY A 210 13.28 -13.97 19.97
CA GLY A 210 14.64 -14.49 19.74
C GLY A 210 14.74 -15.48 18.58
N THR A 211 13.66 -15.60 17.78
CA THR A 211 13.63 -16.43 16.56
C THR A 211 13.17 -15.59 15.38
N THR A 212 13.60 -15.95 14.17
CA THR A 212 13.18 -15.24 12.95
C THR A 212 12.10 -16.04 12.25
N VAL A 213 10.84 -15.62 12.41
CA VAL A 213 9.72 -16.12 11.61
C VAL A 213 9.80 -15.53 10.21
N THR A 214 9.57 -16.33 9.17
CA THR A 214 9.61 -15.88 7.77
C THR A 214 8.29 -16.01 7.05
N MET A 215 7.36 -16.84 7.55
CA MET A 215 6.03 -17.00 6.98
C MET A 215 4.99 -17.12 8.09
N VAL A 216 3.85 -16.48 7.88
CA VAL A 216 2.66 -16.61 8.72
C VAL A 216 1.43 -16.87 7.84
N ALA A 217 0.47 -17.62 8.34
CA ALA A 217 -0.82 -17.81 7.69
C ALA A 217 -1.93 -17.89 8.74
N THR A 218 -3.12 -17.43 8.37
CA THR A 218 -4.30 -17.45 9.24
C THR A 218 -5.45 -18.20 8.58
N GLY A 219 -6.03 -19.14 9.30
CA GLY A 219 -7.38 -19.62 9.00
C GLY A 219 -8.43 -18.80 9.77
N ASP A 220 -9.65 -19.30 9.86
CA ASP A 220 -10.73 -18.58 10.56
C ASP A 220 -10.37 -18.28 12.02
N ARG A 221 -9.88 -19.30 12.74
CA ARG A 221 -9.60 -19.23 14.19
C ARG A 221 -8.34 -19.95 14.59
N HIS A 222 -7.35 -20.04 13.69
CA HIS A 222 -6.03 -20.57 13.99
C HIS A 222 -4.96 -19.80 13.22
N THR A 223 -3.75 -19.91 13.70
CA THR A 223 -2.57 -19.21 13.15
C THR A 223 -1.41 -20.18 13.00
N LEU A 224 -0.69 -20.05 11.91
CA LEU A 224 0.54 -20.79 11.60
C LEU A 224 1.73 -19.83 11.54
N ALA A 225 2.90 -20.26 12.05
CA ALA A 225 4.14 -19.48 11.97
C ALA A 225 5.32 -20.42 11.66
N TYR A 226 6.08 -20.15 10.62
CA TYR A 226 7.22 -20.97 10.20
C TYR A 226 8.56 -20.31 10.52
N LEU A 227 9.44 -21.11 11.14
CA LEU A 227 10.80 -20.76 11.53
C LEU A 227 11.82 -21.60 10.74
N PRO A 228 12.39 -21.10 9.65
CA PRO A 228 13.31 -21.87 8.82
C PRO A 228 14.63 -22.23 9.54
N SER A 229 15.13 -21.35 10.44
CA SER A 229 16.36 -21.59 11.20
C SER A 229 16.28 -22.81 12.13
N ARG A 230 15.07 -23.24 12.47
CA ARG A 230 14.81 -24.44 13.28
C ARG A 230 14.10 -25.54 12.48
N GLY A 231 13.74 -25.29 11.20
CA GLY A 231 12.91 -26.17 10.38
C GLY A 231 11.55 -26.48 10.99
N LYS A 232 10.98 -25.57 11.81
CA LYS A 232 9.79 -25.82 12.61
C LYS A 232 8.61 -24.96 12.19
N LEU A 233 7.45 -25.61 12.03
CA LEU A 233 6.17 -24.96 11.91
C LEU A 233 5.46 -24.97 13.27
N TYR A 234 4.94 -23.82 13.67
CA TYR A 234 4.13 -23.66 14.87
C TYR A 234 2.68 -23.42 14.49
N ALA A 235 1.75 -23.99 15.27
CA ALA A 235 0.31 -23.81 15.10
C ALA A 235 -0.35 -23.52 16.46
N PHE A 236 -1.35 -22.64 16.48
CA PHE A 236 -2.13 -22.31 17.67
C PHE A 236 -3.52 -21.78 17.28
N GLY A 237 -4.46 -21.81 18.23
CA GLY A 237 -5.87 -21.52 18.00
C GLY A 237 -6.75 -22.76 18.11
N VAL A 238 -7.82 -22.80 17.32
CA VAL A 238 -8.77 -23.93 17.27
C VAL A 238 -8.08 -25.20 16.75
N GLY A 239 -8.29 -26.33 17.45
CA GLY A 239 -7.71 -27.64 17.09
C GLY A 239 -8.72 -28.73 16.78
N GLY A 240 -10.01 -28.50 17.06
CA GLY A 240 -11.04 -29.55 17.03
C GLY A 240 -11.31 -30.23 15.67
N SER A 241 -10.88 -29.63 14.55
CA SER A 241 -10.97 -30.23 13.20
C SER A 241 -9.61 -30.73 12.68
N GLY A 242 -8.59 -30.81 13.54
CA GLY A 242 -7.24 -31.25 13.16
C GLY A 242 -6.40 -30.16 12.47
N GLN A 243 -6.87 -28.91 12.36
CA GLN A 243 -6.19 -27.81 11.66
C GLN A 243 -4.84 -27.40 12.26
N LEU A 244 -4.54 -27.82 13.49
CA LEU A 244 -3.24 -27.61 14.13
C LEU A 244 -2.19 -28.68 13.74
N GLY A 245 -2.58 -29.75 13.02
CA GLY A 245 -1.67 -30.77 12.51
C GLY A 245 -0.96 -31.62 13.60
N ARG A 246 -1.55 -31.79 14.80
CA ARG A 246 -0.90 -32.41 15.95
C ARG A 246 -1.23 -33.91 16.13
N GLY A 247 -1.89 -34.52 15.15
CA GLY A 247 -2.15 -35.99 15.14
C GLY A 247 -3.35 -36.45 15.95
N GLU A 248 -3.79 -35.70 16.94
CA GLU A 248 -4.99 -35.97 17.71
C GLU A 248 -6.04 -34.90 17.50
N LEU A 249 -7.32 -35.22 17.66
CA LEU A 249 -8.39 -34.22 17.76
C LEU A 249 -8.16 -33.43 19.04
N THR A 250 -7.31 -32.40 18.92
CA THR A 250 -6.80 -31.69 20.07
C THR A 250 -7.69 -30.55 20.46
N GLN A 251 -7.69 -30.26 21.74
CA GLN A 251 -8.23 -29.03 22.30
C GLN A 251 -7.52 -27.83 21.66
N ASN A 252 -8.15 -26.65 21.74
CA ASN A 252 -7.55 -25.39 21.32
C ASN A 252 -6.20 -25.17 22.00
N SER A 253 -5.25 -24.56 21.28
CA SER A 253 -3.97 -24.17 21.83
C SER A 253 -3.86 -22.67 21.99
N THR A 254 -3.62 -22.20 23.22
CA THR A 254 -3.41 -20.78 23.53
C THR A 254 -1.95 -20.33 23.33
N LEU A 255 -1.02 -21.27 23.19
CA LEU A 255 0.40 -21.03 22.94
C LEU A 255 0.84 -21.65 21.61
N PRO A 256 1.83 -21.08 20.92
CA PRO A 256 2.45 -21.70 19.75
C PRO A 256 2.98 -23.10 20.06
N GLN A 257 2.49 -24.11 19.35
CA GLN A 257 2.89 -25.51 19.49
C GLN A 257 3.50 -26.01 18.19
N ILE A 258 4.55 -26.83 18.29
CA ILE A 258 5.23 -27.40 17.12
C ILE A 258 4.29 -28.39 16.42
N VAL A 259 4.21 -28.32 15.11
CA VAL A 259 3.54 -29.30 14.25
C VAL A 259 4.52 -30.45 14.02
N PRO A 260 4.24 -31.69 14.52
CA PRO A 260 5.13 -32.82 14.37
C PRO A 260 5.15 -33.36 12.92
N GLY A 261 6.20 -34.13 12.57
CA GLY A 261 6.29 -34.84 11.29
C GLY A 261 6.76 -33.99 10.11
N LEU A 262 7.19 -32.74 10.37
CA LEU A 262 7.71 -31.79 9.35
C LEU A 262 9.22 -31.51 9.54
N GLU A 263 9.91 -32.19 10.47
CA GLU A 263 11.28 -31.85 10.90
C GLU A 263 12.33 -32.02 9.80
N ALA A 264 12.09 -32.93 8.85
CA ALA A 264 12.98 -33.17 7.71
C ALA A 264 12.57 -32.44 6.43
N ALA A 265 11.46 -31.66 6.46
CA ALA A 265 10.92 -31.04 5.29
C ALA A 265 11.41 -29.59 5.14
N THR A 266 11.96 -29.25 3.98
CA THR A 266 12.18 -27.84 3.61
C THR A 266 10.84 -27.24 3.19
N ILE A 267 10.21 -26.49 4.11
CA ILE A 267 8.91 -25.86 3.84
C ILE A 267 9.11 -24.68 2.90
N THR A 268 8.39 -24.68 1.78
CA THR A 268 8.47 -23.65 0.73
C THR A 268 7.32 -22.67 0.82
N SER A 269 6.13 -23.07 1.31
CA SER A 269 4.99 -22.20 1.52
C SER A 269 4.09 -22.73 2.63
N VAL A 270 3.41 -21.81 3.32
CA VAL A 270 2.41 -22.09 4.34
C VAL A 270 1.15 -21.32 3.98
N ALA A 271 -0.01 -21.96 4.00
CA ALA A 271 -1.30 -21.34 3.79
C ALA A 271 -2.34 -21.90 4.78
N ALA A 272 -3.34 -21.09 5.09
CA ALA A 272 -4.47 -21.52 5.89
C ALA A 272 -5.75 -20.82 5.41
N GLY A 273 -6.90 -21.47 5.60
CA GLY A 273 -8.21 -20.91 5.26
C GLY A 273 -9.31 -21.76 5.86
N GLY A 274 -10.38 -21.13 6.35
CA GLY A 274 -11.42 -21.83 7.08
C GLY A 274 -10.83 -22.62 8.26
N ASN A 275 -11.12 -23.91 8.32
CA ASN A 275 -10.57 -24.84 9.30
C ASN A 275 -9.48 -25.76 8.72
N THR A 276 -8.72 -25.30 7.72
CA THR A 276 -7.73 -26.12 7.02
C THR A 276 -6.37 -25.42 6.99
N SER A 277 -5.30 -26.21 7.12
CA SER A 277 -3.91 -25.77 7.00
C SER A 277 -3.19 -26.52 5.88
N TRP A 278 -2.35 -25.84 5.13
CA TRP A 278 -1.61 -26.36 3.99
C TRP A 278 -0.14 -26.01 4.12
N VAL A 279 0.70 -26.97 3.81
CA VAL A 279 2.16 -26.82 3.78
C VAL A 279 2.67 -27.42 2.50
N THR A 280 3.48 -26.68 1.75
CA THR A 280 4.23 -27.23 0.63
C THR A 280 5.70 -27.37 1.01
N HIS A 281 6.35 -28.43 0.53
CA HIS A 281 7.76 -28.69 0.74
C HIS A 281 8.44 -29.06 -0.57
N GLY A 282 9.74 -28.90 -0.66
CA GLY A 282 10.49 -29.25 -1.88
C GLY A 282 11.90 -28.63 -1.90
N ASN A 283 12.60 -28.86 -3.01
CA ASN A 283 13.96 -28.31 -3.23
C ASN A 283 13.95 -26.88 -3.77
N SER A 284 12.78 -26.26 -3.93
CA SER A 284 12.66 -24.86 -4.38
C SER A 284 12.95 -23.88 -3.22
N VAL A 285 13.40 -22.70 -3.58
CA VAL A 285 13.68 -21.62 -2.61
C VAL A 285 12.41 -21.34 -1.79
N THR A 286 12.54 -21.37 -0.47
CA THR A 286 11.47 -20.93 0.46
C THR A 286 11.00 -19.55 0.09
N ARG A 287 9.67 -19.36 -0.05
CA ARG A 287 9.08 -18.06 -0.27
C ARG A 287 9.31 -17.20 0.97
N ASP A 288 10.40 -16.45 0.97
CA ASP A 288 10.66 -15.44 1.99
C ASP A 288 9.87 -14.17 1.65
N LEU A 289 8.95 -13.78 2.51
CA LEU A 289 8.16 -12.55 2.33
C LEU A 289 9.04 -11.29 2.24
N ARG A 290 10.28 -11.35 2.77
CA ARG A 290 11.26 -10.27 2.70
C ARG A 290 11.78 -10.01 1.27
N SER A 291 11.72 -11.01 0.41
CA SER A 291 12.14 -10.96 -1.01
C SER A 291 10.97 -10.84 -1.99
N SER A 292 9.75 -10.65 -1.50
CA SER A 292 8.57 -10.52 -2.37
C SER A 292 8.68 -9.25 -3.22
N PRO A 293 8.40 -9.33 -4.54
CA PRO A 293 8.40 -8.15 -5.40
C PRO A 293 7.34 -7.15 -4.92
N PRO A 294 7.53 -5.85 -5.19
CA PRO A 294 6.56 -4.83 -4.82
C PRO A 294 5.22 -5.06 -5.53
N ALA A 295 4.12 -4.81 -4.82
CA ALA A 295 2.77 -4.95 -5.37
C ALA A 295 2.42 -3.85 -6.39
N ILE A 296 3.16 -2.74 -6.40
CA ILE A 296 2.98 -1.60 -7.31
C ILE A 296 4.19 -1.41 -8.20
N LEU A 297 3.99 -0.82 -9.38
CA LEU A 297 5.09 -0.43 -10.27
C LEU A 297 5.95 0.66 -9.62
N LEU A 298 7.25 0.56 -9.79
CA LEU A 298 8.20 1.48 -9.20
C LEU A 298 9.26 1.86 -10.21
N LEU A 299 9.63 3.13 -10.19
CA LEU A 299 10.85 3.57 -10.85
C LEU A 299 12.05 3.01 -10.06
N ASN A 300 12.84 2.18 -10.70
CA ASN A 300 14.01 1.54 -10.14
C ASN A 300 15.20 1.63 -11.12
N GLN A 301 16.39 1.23 -10.70
CA GLN A 301 17.58 1.33 -11.52
C GLN A 301 17.48 0.49 -12.80
N GLU A 302 16.92 -0.70 -12.74
CA GLU A 302 16.74 -1.58 -13.90
C GLU A 302 15.89 -0.91 -14.99
N LEU A 303 14.81 -0.23 -14.60
CA LEU A 303 13.96 0.51 -15.55
C LEU A 303 14.69 1.71 -16.15
N LEU A 304 15.50 2.43 -15.36
CA LEU A 304 16.31 3.55 -15.81
C LEU A 304 17.43 3.09 -16.78
N ASP A 305 18.08 1.98 -16.47
CA ASP A 305 19.09 1.37 -17.34
C ASP A 305 18.48 0.96 -18.70
N ASN A 306 17.25 0.42 -18.67
CA ASN A 306 16.51 0.10 -19.89
C ASN A 306 16.20 1.37 -20.71
N VAL A 307 15.82 2.48 -20.08
CA VAL A 307 15.61 3.76 -20.79
C VAL A 307 16.91 4.26 -21.44
N GLU A 308 18.05 4.19 -20.75
CA GLU A 308 19.36 4.60 -21.32
C GLU A 308 19.80 3.70 -22.49
N GLN A 309 19.56 2.40 -22.43
CA GLN A 309 19.93 1.45 -23.49
C GLN A 309 19.06 1.62 -24.75
N HIS A 310 17.76 1.88 -24.61
CA HIS A 310 16.84 2.03 -25.75
C HIS A 310 16.99 3.35 -26.51
N ASN A 311 17.69 4.33 -25.96
CA ASN A 311 18.04 5.56 -26.70
C ASN A 311 19.06 5.31 -27.83
N ALA A 312 19.76 4.18 -27.83
CA ALA A 312 20.73 3.82 -28.86
C ALA A 312 20.09 3.15 -30.09
N ASP A 313 18.90 2.59 -29.96
CA ASP A 313 18.17 1.89 -31.03
C ASP A 313 16.78 2.51 -31.22
N ASP A 314 16.49 3.04 -32.36
CA ASP A 314 15.35 3.88 -32.78
C ASP A 314 13.91 3.25 -32.65
N MET A 315 13.71 2.29 -31.76
CA MET A 315 12.40 1.67 -31.51
C MET A 315 11.87 2.02 -30.10
N THR A 316 10.80 2.78 -30.07
CA THR A 316 9.97 2.97 -28.87
C THR A 316 9.42 1.62 -28.40
N ASP A 317 10.00 1.07 -27.32
CA ASP A 317 9.40 -0.06 -26.63
C ASP A 317 8.10 0.40 -25.97
N GLN A 318 6.96 -0.01 -26.55
CA GLN A 318 5.63 0.36 -26.09
C GLN A 318 5.38 -0.09 -24.63
N ASP A 319 5.94 -1.22 -24.20
CA ASP A 319 5.83 -1.73 -22.81
C ASP A 319 6.60 -0.83 -21.83
N LEU A 320 7.76 -0.31 -22.25
CA LEU A 320 8.56 0.61 -21.46
C LEU A 320 7.84 1.95 -21.28
N LEU A 321 7.27 2.49 -22.35
CA LEU A 321 6.48 3.73 -22.32
C LEU A 321 5.26 3.58 -21.40
N GLU A 322 4.49 2.50 -21.53
CA GLU A 322 3.32 2.22 -20.69
C GLU A 322 3.70 2.12 -19.20
N LYS A 323 4.83 1.50 -18.87
CA LYS A 323 5.33 1.44 -17.49
C LYS A 323 5.67 2.82 -16.95
N ILE A 324 6.38 3.65 -17.72
CA ILE A 324 6.74 5.02 -17.33
C ILE A 324 5.49 5.87 -17.16
N GLU A 325 4.56 5.84 -18.08
CA GLU A 325 3.27 6.53 -17.98
C GLU A 325 2.50 6.11 -16.72
N THR A 326 2.39 4.80 -16.45
CA THR A 326 1.73 4.28 -15.26
C THR A 326 2.39 4.80 -13.97
N ILE A 327 3.72 4.81 -13.90
CA ILE A 327 4.46 5.27 -12.73
C ILE A 327 4.25 6.77 -12.51
N THR A 328 4.43 7.58 -13.55
CA THR A 328 4.43 9.05 -13.44
C THR A 328 3.03 9.64 -13.28
N SER A 329 2.00 8.95 -13.76
CA SER A 329 0.59 9.32 -13.57
C SER A 329 -0.01 8.82 -12.25
N SER A 330 0.78 8.15 -11.41
CA SER A 330 0.37 7.61 -10.13
C SER A 330 1.14 8.18 -8.96
N LEU A 331 0.48 8.95 -8.09
CA LEU A 331 1.06 9.43 -6.83
C LEU A 331 1.63 8.28 -5.97
N SER A 332 0.95 7.14 -5.92
CA SER A 332 1.40 5.98 -5.14
C SER A 332 2.71 5.41 -5.67
N CYS A 333 2.85 5.29 -6.99
CA CYS A 333 4.08 4.81 -7.62
C CYS A 333 5.23 5.80 -7.44
N ILE A 334 4.98 7.10 -7.65
CA ILE A 334 5.99 8.16 -7.43
C ILE A 334 6.46 8.16 -5.98
N ASN A 335 5.52 8.23 -5.02
CA ASN A 335 5.82 8.28 -3.59
C ASN A 335 6.50 7.01 -3.06
N GLY A 336 6.34 5.88 -3.76
CA GLY A 336 6.97 4.60 -3.45
C GLY A 336 8.31 4.36 -4.15
N SER A 337 8.70 5.17 -5.15
CA SER A 337 9.90 4.97 -5.97
C SER A 337 11.15 5.61 -5.36
N LEU A 338 12.31 5.06 -5.68
CA LEU A 338 13.64 5.62 -5.35
C LEU A 338 13.75 6.11 -3.89
N LEU A 339 13.39 5.22 -2.95
CA LEU A 339 13.47 5.49 -1.52
C LEU A 339 14.84 5.07 -0.96
N THR A 340 15.28 5.78 0.08
CA THR A 340 16.49 5.40 0.83
C THR A 340 16.31 4.05 1.53
N LYS A 341 17.43 3.41 1.93
CA LYS A 341 17.40 2.14 2.67
C LYS A 341 16.62 2.25 4.00
N ASP A 342 16.56 3.45 4.58
CA ASP A 342 15.89 3.75 5.84
C ASP A 342 14.47 4.30 5.67
N HIS A 343 13.84 4.11 4.50
CA HIS A 343 12.47 4.57 4.22
C HIS A 343 11.40 3.92 5.11
N PHE A 344 11.71 2.77 5.69
CA PHE A 344 10.87 2.16 6.72
C PHE A 344 10.70 3.10 7.91
N CYS A 345 9.50 3.12 8.50
CA CYS A 345 9.17 4.03 9.60
C CYS A 345 9.28 5.52 9.19
N CYS A 346 8.65 5.88 8.07
CA CYS A 346 8.51 7.27 7.64
C CYS A 346 8.03 8.16 8.82
N LYS A 347 8.81 9.18 9.16
CA LYS A 347 8.61 10.05 10.32
C LYS A 347 8.71 11.52 9.91
N SER A 348 8.31 12.42 10.80
CA SER A 348 8.50 13.85 10.59
C SER A 348 9.98 14.29 10.44
N THR A 349 10.94 13.45 10.85
CA THR A 349 12.38 13.67 10.71
C THR A 349 13.02 12.85 9.58
N ASN A 350 12.27 11.97 8.93
CA ASN A 350 12.77 11.13 7.83
C ASN A 350 11.66 10.92 6.80
N ASN A 351 11.78 11.58 5.65
CA ASN A 351 10.85 11.44 4.53
C ASN A 351 11.11 10.20 3.68
N GLY A 352 12.29 9.61 3.76
CA GLY A 352 12.70 8.42 3.02
C GLY A 352 12.99 8.66 1.52
N VAL A 353 12.98 9.89 1.02
CA VAL A 353 13.25 10.21 -0.40
C VAL A 353 14.75 10.19 -0.68
N ASP A 354 15.18 9.47 -1.69
CA ASP A 354 16.54 9.56 -2.23
C ASP A 354 16.64 10.67 -3.27
N PHE A 355 16.97 11.88 -2.83
CA PHE A 355 17.07 13.06 -3.70
C PHE A 355 18.12 12.91 -4.82
N LYS A 356 19.20 12.14 -4.57
CA LYS A 356 20.24 11.91 -5.56
C LYS A 356 19.73 10.98 -6.66
N ALA A 357 19.10 9.88 -6.27
CA ALA A 357 18.52 8.93 -7.20
C ALA A 357 17.43 9.59 -8.06
N TRP A 358 16.55 10.42 -7.46
CA TRP A 358 15.52 11.15 -8.20
C TRP A 358 16.08 12.19 -9.18
N ARG A 359 17.14 12.91 -8.81
CA ARG A 359 17.82 13.84 -9.76
C ARG A 359 18.38 13.10 -10.95
N GLU A 360 19.02 11.96 -10.71
CA GLU A 360 19.58 11.13 -11.78
C GLU A 360 18.47 10.52 -12.65
N ALA A 361 17.40 10.03 -12.04
CA ALA A 361 16.25 9.52 -12.77
C ALA A 361 15.64 10.58 -13.70
N PHE A 362 15.41 11.80 -13.20
CA PHE A 362 14.88 12.88 -14.06
C PHE A 362 15.89 13.29 -15.14
N ARG A 363 17.21 13.26 -14.86
CA ARG A 363 18.22 13.47 -15.90
C ARG A 363 18.06 12.43 -17.02
N ILE A 364 18.01 11.15 -16.70
CA ILE A 364 17.84 10.06 -17.66
C ILE A 364 16.53 10.23 -18.44
N LEU A 365 15.42 10.40 -17.74
CA LEU A 365 14.07 10.50 -18.33
C LEU A 365 13.86 11.75 -19.19
N THR A 366 14.64 12.83 -19.00
CA THR A 366 14.45 14.09 -19.72
C THR A 366 15.54 14.44 -20.72
N THR A 367 16.74 13.85 -20.60
CA THR A 367 17.87 14.15 -21.50
C THR A 367 18.24 13.00 -22.42
N SER A 368 18.06 11.77 -21.96
CA SER A 368 18.46 10.56 -22.70
C SER A 368 17.27 9.88 -23.40
N SER A 369 16.04 10.23 -23.04
CA SER A 369 14.85 9.57 -23.56
C SER A 369 14.32 10.23 -24.84
N SER A 370 13.49 9.47 -25.58
CA SER A 370 12.74 10.00 -26.71
C SER A 370 11.78 11.12 -26.25
N ASP A 371 11.40 12.01 -27.18
CA ASP A 371 10.40 13.07 -26.90
C ASP A 371 9.09 12.51 -26.34
N SER A 372 8.74 11.28 -26.72
CA SER A 372 7.56 10.56 -26.21
C SER A 372 7.67 10.27 -24.72
N ILE A 373 8.80 9.75 -24.24
CA ILE A 373 9.04 9.46 -22.82
C ILE A 373 9.07 10.76 -22.00
N ASN A 374 9.79 11.77 -22.49
CA ASN A 374 9.87 13.07 -21.81
C ASN A 374 8.48 13.73 -21.69
N GLY A 375 7.68 13.69 -22.75
CA GLY A 375 6.31 14.15 -22.74
C GLY A 375 5.42 13.39 -21.76
N ALA A 376 5.50 12.05 -21.76
CA ALA A 376 4.75 11.17 -20.85
C ALA A 376 5.10 11.45 -19.38
N VAL A 377 6.39 11.63 -19.05
CA VAL A 377 6.84 11.95 -17.69
C VAL A 377 6.25 13.29 -17.22
N LEU A 378 6.38 14.35 -18.03
CA LEU A 378 5.87 15.67 -17.66
C LEU A 378 4.36 15.67 -17.50
N PHE A 379 3.64 15.09 -18.47
CA PHE A 379 2.17 14.99 -18.42
C PHE A 379 1.72 14.17 -17.19
N GLY A 380 2.34 13.01 -16.94
CA GLY A 380 2.03 12.19 -15.78
C GLY A 380 2.28 12.88 -14.44
N MET A 381 3.37 13.65 -14.32
CA MET A 381 3.67 14.43 -13.10
C MET A 381 2.64 15.55 -12.87
N ILE A 382 2.20 16.25 -13.92
CA ILE A 382 1.14 17.27 -13.85
C ILE A 382 -0.20 16.64 -13.47
N ASP A 383 -0.57 15.52 -14.08
CA ASP A 383 -1.79 14.77 -13.75
C ASP A 383 -1.77 14.27 -12.29
N SER A 384 -0.63 13.76 -11.84
CA SER A 384 -0.43 13.37 -10.44
C SER A 384 -0.56 14.54 -9.48
N MET A 385 -0.05 15.71 -9.83
CA MET A 385 -0.18 16.94 -9.02
C MET A 385 -1.64 17.33 -8.81
N GLN A 386 -2.47 17.22 -9.86
CA GLN A 386 -3.91 17.56 -9.76
C GLN A 386 -4.66 16.65 -8.77
N LYS A 387 -4.19 15.42 -8.56
CA LYS A 387 -4.77 14.41 -7.65
C LYS A 387 -4.36 14.60 -6.18
N LEU A 388 -3.46 15.55 -5.86
CA LEU A 388 -3.03 15.84 -4.49
C LEU A 388 -4.21 16.30 -3.62
N LYS A 389 -4.26 15.81 -2.38
CA LYS A 389 -5.31 16.09 -1.40
C LYS A 389 -4.81 17.05 -0.31
N GLU A 390 -5.70 17.92 0.19
CA GLU A 390 -5.44 18.84 1.30
C GLU A 390 -5.15 18.11 2.63
N ASN A 391 -5.78 16.95 2.82
CA ASN A 391 -5.62 16.06 3.97
C ASN A 391 -5.26 14.65 3.50
N PRO A 392 -3.99 14.37 3.18
CA PRO A 392 -3.58 13.02 2.83
C PRO A 392 -3.70 12.09 4.05
N PRO A 393 -4.04 10.81 3.85
CA PRO A 393 -4.27 9.84 4.92
C PRO A 393 -2.99 9.43 5.65
N ASP A 394 -1.85 9.58 5.00
CA ASP A 394 -0.52 9.29 5.55
C ASP A 394 0.52 10.29 5.04
N MET A 395 1.59 10.45 5.82
CA MET A 395 2.70 11.32 5.44
C MET A 395 3.45 10.83 4.20
N GLU A 396 3.42 9.53 3.87
CA GLU A 396 4.06 9.02 2.65
C GLU A 396 3.48 9.66 1.39
N ALA A 397 2.20 10.03 1.41
CA ALA A 397 1.55 10.74 0.30
C ALA A 397 2.11 12.17 0.09
N LEU A 398 2.87 12.72 1.04
CA LEU A 398 3.49 14.04 0.92
C LEU A 398 4.84 14.03 0.16
N ARG A 399 5.43 12.86 -0.12
CA ARG A 399 6.74 12.76 -0.79
C ARG A 399 6.75 13.44 -2.16
N PHE A 400 5.63 13.44 -2.87
CA PHE A 400 5.49 14.12 -4.16
C PHE A 400 5.92 15.59 -4.11
N TYR A 401 5.63 16.30 -3.00
CA TYR A 401 6.02 17.70 -2.81
C TYR A 401 7.54 17.90 -2.73
N LEU A 402 8.29 16.87 -2.37
CA LEU A 402 9.76 16.89 -2.37
C LEU A 402 10.36 16.41 -3.70
N ILE A 403 9.64 15.57 -4.44
CA ILE A 403 10.12 14.91 -5.66
C ILE A 403 9.89 15.79 -6.89
N PHE A 404 8.69 16.33 -7.07
CA PHE A 404 8.34 17.07 -8.29
C PHE A 404 9.24 18.31 -8.54
N PRO A 405 9.65 19.09 -7.54
CA PRO A 405 10.58 20.20 -7.73
C PRO A 405 11.95 19.83 -8.29
N LEU A 406 12.32 18.54 -8.28
CA LEU A 406 13.56 18.04 -8.90
C LEU A 406 13.47 17.93 -10.43
N HIS A 407 12.24 17.86 -10.97
CA HIS A 407 12.01 17.73 -12.42
C HIS A 407 12.43 18.99 -13.19
N ASN A 408 12.99 18.82 -14.39
CA ASN A 408 13.46 19.94 -15.20
C ASN A 408 12.39 20.96 -15.58
N ALA A 409 11.12 20.52 -15.72
CA ALA A 409 10.01 21.44 -15.96
C ALA A 409 9.83 22.50 -14.86
N PHE A 410 10.21 22.16 -13.61
CA PHE A 410 10.18 23.08 -12.48
C PHE A 410 11.25 24.17 -12.57
N LYS A 411 12.33 23.95 -13.33
CA LYS A 411 13.39 24.93 -13.57
C LYS A 411 13.06 25.91 -14.69
N ASN A 412 12.01 25.64 -15.48
CA ASN A 412 11.64 26.47 -16.62
C ASN A 412 10.54 27.44 -16.25
N PRO A 413 10.80 28.78 -16.19
CA PRO A 413 9.80 29.79 -15.85
C PRO A 413 8.60 29.83 -16.80
N SER A 414 8.77 29.38 -18.05
CA SER A 414 7.68 29.33 -19.04
C SER A 414 6.54 28.40 -18.60
N ASN A 415 6.81 27.44 -17.72
CA ASN A 415 5.83 26.50 -17.17
C ASN A 415 5.08 27.05 -15.94
N ALA A 416 5.15 28.37 -15.69
CA ALA A 416 4.54 28.96 -14.49
C ALA A 416 3.05 28.60 -14.34
N LYS A 417 2.26 28.67 -15.40
CA LYS A 417 0.82 28.38 -15.38
C LYS A 417 0.49 26.92 -15.13
N ASP A 418 1.25 26.01 -15.75
CA ASP A 418 0.92 24.59 -15.76
C ASP A 418 1.60 23.82 -14.61
N VAL A 419 2.69 24.35 -14.07
CA VAL A 419 3.51 23.67 -13.05
C VAL A 419 3.55 24.46 -11.74
N HIS A 420 4.11 25.69 -11.74
CA HIS A 420 4.43 26.40 -10.49
C HIS A 420 3.18 26.86 -9.73
N TYR A 421 2.19 27.47 -10.40
CA TYR A 421 0.98 27.96 -9.73
C TYR A 421 0.12 26.83 -9.19
N PRO A 422 -0.24 25.79 -9.98
CA PRO A 422 -1.01 24.67 -9.44
C PRO A 422 -0.28 23.94 -8.30
N PHE A 423 1.05 23.82 -8.37
CA PHE A 423 1.83 23.21 -7.30
C PHE A 423 1.79 24.05 -6.01
N ALA A 424 1.97 25.38 -6.12
CA ALA A 424 1.88 26.30 -4.99
C ALA A 424 0.49 26.28 -4.35
N GLU A 425 -0.56 26.29 -5.16
CA GLU A 425 -1.94 26.18 -4.68
C GLU A 425 -2.17 24.90 -3.86
N LYS A 426 -1.72 23.75 -4.38
CA LYS A 426 -1.82 22.48 -3.67
C LYS A 426 -1.00 22.45 -2.39
N PHE A 427 0.20 23.06 -2.40
CA PHE A 427 1.07 23.16 -1.24
C PHE A 427 0.42 23.99 -0.12
N LEU A 428 -0.14 25.15 -0.45
CA LEU A 428 -0.83 26.06 0.48
C LEU A 428 -2.16 25.51 0.98
N ALA A 429 -2.83 24.66 0.21
CA ALA A 429 -4.09 24.02 0.60
C ALA A 429 -3.92 22.92 1.67
N LEU A 430 -2.67 22.48 1.97
CA LEU A 430 -2.42 21.46 2.97
C LEU A 430 -2.86 21.92 4.37
N LYS A 431 -3.52 21.03 5.11
CA LYS A 431 -4.11 21.32 6.42
C LYS A 431 -3.47 20.54 7.55
N GLY A 432 -3.47 21.12 8.74
CA GLY A 432 -3.21 20.46 10.01
C GLY A 432 -1.87 19.73 10.10
N GLY A 433 -1.90 18.43 10.36
CA GLY A 433 -0.71 17.60 10.56
C GLY A 433 0.13 17.41 9.29
N ALA A 434 -0.49 17.45 8.11
CA ALA A 434 0.20 17.32 6.84
C ALA A 434 1.15 18.50 6.58
N TRP A 435 0.67 19.73 6.80
CA TRP A 435 1.49 20.94 6.72
C TRP A 435 2.70 20.87 7.66
N LYS A 436 2.46 20.61 8.96
CA LYS A 436 3.54 20.49 9.96
C LYS A 436 4.56 19.40 9.65
N CYS A 437 4.13 18.32 9.02
CA CYS A 437 5.02 17.26 8.61
C CYS A 437 5.90 17.70 7.44
N LEU A 438 5.29 18.32 6.42
CA LEU A 438 6.00 18.78 5.23
C LEU A 438 6.98 19.91 5.57
N GLU A 439 6.61 20.87 6.42
CA GLU A 439 7.47 21.92 6.95
C GLU A 439 8.75 21.33 7.57
N LYS A 440 8.60 20.32 8.45
CA LYS A 440 9.75 19.62 9.01
C LYS A 440 10.59 18.91 7.94
N TRP A 441 9.95 18.24 6.99
CA TRP A 441 10.67 17.55 5.92
C TRP A 441 11.47 18.52 5.04
N VAL A 442 10.93 19.69 4.74
CA VAL A 442 11.63 20.77 4.03
C VAL A 442 12.85 21.23 4.83
N SER A 443 12.74 21.43 6.16
CA SER A 443 13.87 21.83 7.01
C SER A 443 14.97 20.77 7.12
N TYR A 444 14.66 19.48 6.93
CA TYR A 444 15.64 18.40 6.88
C TYR A 444 16.10 18.04 5.46
N SER A 445 15.58 18.70 4.43
CA SER A 445 15.97 18.46 3.05
C SER A 445 17.37 19.04 2.76
N PRO A 446 18.10 18.48 1.78
CA PRO A 446 19.42 19.02 1.43
C PRO A 446 19.35 20.51 1.08
N PRO A 447 20.26 21.36 1.58
CA PRO A 447 20.27 22.81 1.29
C PRO A 447 20.20 23.10 -0.23
N SER A 448 20.92 22.33 -1.02
CA SER A 448 20.89 22.46 -2.51
C SER A 448 19.52 22.17 -3.14
N TRP A 449 18.66 21.41 -2.46
CA TRP A 449 17.28 21.19 -2.89
C TRP A 449 16.44 22.44 -2.60
N LEU A 450 16.52 22.95 -1.37
CA LEU A 450 15.77 24.13 -0.94
C LEU A 450 16.15 25.36 -1.77
N GLU A 451 17.43 25.63 -1.94
CA GLU A 451 17.94 26.72 -2.80
C GLU A 451 17.38 26.61 -4.24
N SER A 452 17.42 25.41 -4.83
CA SER A 452 16.87 25.19 -6.17
C SER A 452 15.37 25.51 -6.24
N VAL A 453 14.59 25.09 -5.25
CA VAL A 453 13.14 25.35 -5.20
C VAL A 453 12.87 26.84 -5.06
N ILE A 454 13.55 27.54 -4.15
CA ILE A 454 13.41 28.98 -3.93
C ILE A 454 13.76 29.77 -5.19
N ILE A 455 14.90 29.45 -5.83
CA ILE A 455 15.36 30.14 -7.05
C ILE A 455 14.33 29.95 -8.17
N ASN A 456 13.83 28.73 -8.37
CA ASN A 456 12.87 28.42 -9.42
C ASN A 456 11.54 29.16 -9.20
N TYR A 457 11.03 29.21 -7.96
CA TYR A 457 9.84 29.98 -7.65
C TYR A 457 10.03 31.50 -7.83
N LYS A 458 11.13 32.06 -7.34
CA LYS A 458 11.45 33.48 -7.55
C LYS A 458 11.50 33.80 -9.03
N THR A 459 12.15 32.97 -9.86
CA THR A 459 12.26 33.17 -11.31
C THR A 459 10.90 33.07 -12.00
N ALA A 460 10.03 32.15 -11.59
CA ALA A 460 8.71 31.99 -12.16
C ALA A 460 7.73 33.12 -11.74
N CYS A 461 7.85 33.65 -10.53
CA CYS A 461 6.93 34.64 -9.98
C CYS A 461 7.33 36.10 -10.28
N VAL A 462 8.62 36.45 -10.42
CA VAL A 462 9.13 37.79 -10.65
C VAL A 462 8.49 38.52 -11.87
N PRO A 463 8.27 37.85 -13.03
CA PRO A 463 7.62 38.52 -14.16
C PRO A 463 6.23 39.10 -13.83
N PHE A 464 5.49 38.47 -12.93
CA PHE A 464 4.13 38.83 -12.53
C PHE A 464 4.12 39.94 -11.46
N LEU A 465 5.13 40.01 -10.60
CA LEU A 465 5.27 41.03 -9.58
C LEU A 465 5.60 42.42 -10.17
N ARG A 466 6.05 42.49 -11.44
CA ARG A 466 6.39 43.72 -12.14
C ARG A 466 5.21 44.39 -12.85
N ILE A 467 4.02 43.80 -12.86
CA ILE A 467 2.82 44.37 -13.47
C ILE A 467 2.28 45.45 -12.54
N LYS A 468 2.52 46.72 -12.88
CA LYS A 468 2.13 47.91 -12.08
C LYS A 468 0.62 48.23 -12.05
N SER A 469 -0.20 47.54 -12.82
CA SER A 469 -1.68 47.69 -12.82
C SER A 469 -2.31 46.40 -13.32
N PRO A 470 -2.77 45.52 -12.40
CA PRO A 470 -3.44 44.28 -12.78
C PRO A 470 -4.78 44.58 -13.44
N THR A 471 -5.08 43.90 -14.54
CA THR A 471 -6.42 43.86 -15.10
C THR A 471 -7.36 43.03 -14.21
N PRO A 472 -8.71 43.17 -14.32
CA PRO A 472 -9.64 42.37 -13.48
C PRO A 472 -9.45 40.84 -13.59
N ASN A 473 -8.85 40.34 -14.66
CA ASN A 473 -8.51 38.96 -14.85
C ASN A 473 -7.17 38.56 -14.16
N ASP A 474 -6.30 39.53 -13.85
CA ASP A 474 -5.01 39.28 -13.23
C ASP A 474 -5.12 39.17 -11.69
N THR A 475 -6.22 39.67 -11.11
CA THR A 475 -6.46 39.67 -9.65
C THR A 475 -6.61 38.25 -9.07
N GLN A 476 -7.08 37.27 -9.81
CA GLN A 476 -7.13 35.89 -9.36
C GLN A 476 -5.74 35.20 -9.32
N VAL A 477 -4.80 35.66 -10.14
CA VAL A 477 -3.44 35.16 -10.23
C VAL A 477 -2.53 35.73 -9.13
N LEU A 478 -2.86 36.93 -8.61
CA LEU A 478 -2.05 37.67 -7.64
C LEU A 478 -2.28 37.28 -6.17
N GLN A 479 -3.34 36.53 -5.82
CA GLN A 479 -3.61 36.18 -4.42
C GLN A 479 -2.75 34.99 -3.90
N VAL A 480 -2.27 34.13 -4.78
CA VAL A 480 -1.49 32.95 -4.37
C VAL A 480 0.00 33.24 -4.17
N PRO A 481 0.68 34.08 -4.99
CA PRO A 481 2.10 34.33 -4.87
C PRO A 481 2.53 35.16 -3.64
N SER A 482 1.65 36.05 -3.12
CA SER A 482 2.02 36.93 -2.00
C SER A 482 2.22 36.16 -0.68
N ASP A 483 1.43 35.14 -0.42
CA ASP A 483 1.55 34.33 0.80
C ASP A 483 2.76 33.40 0.73
N LEU A 484 3.11 32.90 -0.46
CA LEU A 484 4.30 32.09 -0.66
C LEU A 484 5.60 32.92 -0.56
N ILE A 485 5.57 34.17 -1.02
CA ILE A 485 6.69 35.10 -0.91
C ILE A 485 6.94 35.49 0.56
N LEU A 486 5.90 35.67 1.36
CA LEU A 486 6.00 35.92 2.79
C LEU A 486 6.66 34.76 3.54
N VAL A 487 6.37 33.52 3.18
CA VAL A 487 7.01 32.32 3.78
C VAL A 487 8.50 32.24 3.38
N ILE A 488 8.86 32.68 2.17
CA ILE A 488 10.24 32.64 1.66
C ILE A 488 11.09 33.80 2.21
N ASP A 489 10.49 34.98 2.46
CA ASP A 489 11.22 36.16 2.98
C ASP A 489 11.40 36.16 4.51
N TYR A 490 10.70 35.31 5.25
CA TYR A 490 10.79 35.25 6.72
C TYR A 490 11.89 34.31 7.24
N GLU A 491 12.51 33.46 6.41
CA GLU A 491 13.57 32.50 6.78
C GLU A 491 14.94 32.78 6.11
N ILE A 492 15.13 33.97 5.49
CA ILE A 492 16.42 34.48 5.06
C ILE A 492 16.82 35.68 5.92
#